data_2da6425d3155aed668e1ea43771cd686
#
_entry.id   2da6425d3155aed668e1ea43771cd686
#
_cell.length_a   1.000
_cell.length_b   1.000
_cell.length_c   1.000
_cell.angle_alpha   90.00
_cell.angle_beta   90.00
_cell.angle_gamma   90.00
#
_symmetry.space_group_name_H-M   'P 1'
#
loop_
_entity.id
_entity.type
_entity.pdbx_description
1 polymer ?
#
loop_
_entity_poly.entity_id
_entity_poly.type
_entity_poly.pdbx_seq_one_letter_code
_entity_poly.pdbx_strand_id
1 'polypeptide(L)'
;MNDEDLRNIANQLSKPDGAMGIQIGEMMNATNFAMTSDCIDQLDARDNDFVLEIGHGNCGHLHYLLGKANHLKYAGLEISSLMSEEALENNKHLLSEDVQFLLYDGLRLPFEDEKFYSVFTVNTIYFWKEPQEFLKEIYRVLDKEGKLLITLADKSFMGKLPFTKYVFNLYETAEIEKLAENTGFKITEIKENTDEVMSKAGDFVVRKFYTLTLNKK
;
A
#
# COMPACT_ATOMS: atom_id res chain seq x y z
N MET A 1 4.62 -11.09 25.30
CA MET A 1 3.47 -11.37 24.43
C MET A 1 3.47 -12.86 24.12
N ASN A 2 2.34 -13.53 24.29
CA ASN A 2 2.20 -14.94 23.93
C ASN A 2 1.92 -15.09 22.41
N ASP A 3 1.86 -16.34 21.93
CA ASP A 3 1.65 -16.62 20.48
C ASP A 3 0.27 -16.19 19.98
N GLU A 4 -0.75 -16.21 20.83
CA GLU A 4 -2.10 -15.75 20.49
C GLU A 4 -2.15 -14.23 20.30
N ASP A 5 -1.49 -13.47 21.18
CA ASP A 5 -1.37 -12.01 21.05
C ASP A 5 -0.67 -11.64 19.74
N LEU A 6 0.41 -12.35 19.40
CA LEU A 6 1.17 -12.08 18.16
C LEU A 6 0.36 -12.39 16.91
N ARG A 7 -0.41 -13.48 16.93
CA ARG A 7 -1.33 -13.84 15.83
C ARG A 7 -2.43 -12.80 15.67
N ASN A 8 -3.00 -12.34 16.79
CA ASN A 8 -4.03 -11.32 16.77
C ASN A 8 -3.49 -9.99 16.18
N ILE A 9 -2.30 -9.57 16.61
CA ILE A 9 -1.62 -8.39 16.02
C ILE A 9 -1.41 -8.56 14.51
N ALA A 10 -0.94 -9.72 14.06
CA ALA A 10 -0.73 -9.98 12.65
C ALA A 10 -2.03 -9.89 11.84
N ASN A 11 -3.12 -10.46 12.36
CA ASN A 11 -4.45 -10.37 11.74
C ASN A 11 -4.93 -8.92 11.67
N GLN A 12 -4.77 -8.17 12.75
CA GLN A 12 -5.15 -6.75 12.78
C GLN A 12 -4.31 -5.89 11.83
N LEU A 13 -3.03 -6.20 11.64
CA LEU A 13 -2.19 -5.51 10.65
C LEU A 13 -2.59 -5.84 9.21
N SER A 14 -3.12 -7.04 8.95
CA SER A 14 -3.56 -7.46 7.62
C SER A 14 -4.96 -6.95 7.26
N LYS A 15 -5.84 -6.87 8.25
CA LYS A 15 -7.24 -6.44 8.10
C LYS A 15 -7.76 -5.92 9.45
N PRO A 16 -7.56 -4.64 9.74
CA PRO A 16 -8.02 -4.03 11.00
C PRO A 16 -9.52 -4.19 11.21
N ASP A 17 -9.94 -4.53 12.45
CA ASP A 17 -11.34 -4.66 12.83
C ASP A 17 -11.56 -4.33 14.30
N GLY A 18 -12.75 -3.80 14.65
CA GLY A 18 -13.14 -3.42 15.99
C GLY A 18 -12.27 -2.34 16.62
N ALA A 19 -12.38 -2.15 17.94
CA ALA A 19 -11.66 -1.08 18.66
C ALA A 19 -10.14 -1.19 18.57
N MET A 20 -9.59 -2.40 18.52
CA MET A 20 -8.16 -2.61 18.32
C MET A 20 -7.73 -2.21 16.89
N GLY A 21 -8.60 -2.43 15.91
CA GLY A 21 -8.36 -2.06 14.51
C GLY A 21 -8.20 -0.54 14.33
N ILE A 22 -8.98 0.28 15.04
CA ILE A 22 -8.84 1.76 15.02
C ILE A 22 -7.43 2.15 15.48
N GLN A 23 -7.00 1.66 16.64
CA GLN A 23 -5.68 1.98 17.21
C GLN A 23 -4.54 1.52 16.28
N ILE A 24 -4.68 0.33 15.68
CA ILE A 24 -3.68 -0.20 14.73
C ILE A 24 -3.67 0.61 13.44
N GLY A 25 -4.83 1.04 12.93
CA GLY A 25 -4.93 1.90 11.76
C GLY A 25 -4.23 3.25 11.97
N GLU A 26 -4.47 3.91 13.11
CA GLU A 26 -3.79 5.14 13.50
C GLU A 26 -2.25 4.94 13.61
N MET A 27 -1.84 3.87 14.29
CA MET A 27 -0.42 3.54 14.42
C MET A 27 0.23 3.26 13.06
N MET A 28 -0.41 2.48 12.18
CA MET A 28 0.09 2.21 10.83
C MET A 28 0.23 3.49 10.02
N ASN A 29 -0.77 4.37 10.06
CA ASN A 29 -0.70 5.65 9.35
C ASN A 29 0.50 6.47 9.83
N ALA A 30 0.69 6.62 11.14
CA ALA A 30 1.81 7.36 11.70
C ALA A 30 3.17 6.73 11.36
N THR A 31 3.30 5.41 11.54
CA THR A 31 4.60 4.72 11.34
C THR A 31 4.97 4.50 9.88
N ASN A 32 3.98 4.45 8.97
CA ASN A 32 4.24 4.25 7.54
C ASN A 32 4.26 5.55 6.74
N PHE A 33 4.00 6.71 7.36
CA PHE A 33 3.88 7.97 6.63
C PHE A 33 5.13 8.29 5.79
N ALA A 34 6.33 8.03 6.31
CA ALA A 34 7.58 8.24 5.56
C ALA A 34 7.65 7.35 4.29
N MET A 35 7.28 6.08 4.40
CA MET A 35 7.20 5.16 3.25
C MET A 35 6.12 5.58 2.25
N THR A 36 4.97 6.00 2.76
CA THR A 36 3.83 6.42 1.94
C THR A 36 4.14 7.73 1.19
N SER A 37 4.71 8.71 1.88
CA SER A 37 5.09 9.99 1.26
C SER A 37 6.21 9.81 0.22
N ASP A 38 7.22 8.97 0.51
CA ASP A 38 8.26 8.65 -0.48
C ASP A 38 7.68 7.95 -1.72
N CYS A 39 6.75 7.01 -1.53
CA CYS A 39 6.04 6.37 -2.64
C CYS A 39 5.23 7.39 -3.46
N ILE A 40 4.49 8.27 -2.80
CA ILE A 40 3.70 9.32 -3.45
C ILE A 40 4.61 10.29 -4.23
N ASP A 41 5.78 10.65 -3.70
CA ASP A 41 6.74 11.52 -4.38
C ASP A 41 7.28 10.89 -5.66
N GLN A 42 7.45 9.57 -5.67
CA GLN A 42 7.89 8.81 -6.85
C GLN A 42 6.78 8.57 -7.88
N LEU A 43 5.51 8.85 -7.55
CA LEU A 43 4.43 8.80 -8.55
C LEU A 43 4.66 9.80 -9.69
N ASP A 44 5.38 10.89 -9.42
CA ASP A 44 5.56 11.97 -10.41
C ASP A 44 4.22 12.35 -11.06
N ALA A 45 3.21 12.55 -10.20
CA ALA A 45 1.83 12.76 -10.59
C ALA A 45 1.69 14.08 -11.35
N ARG A 46 0.90 14.06 -12.43
CA ARG A 46 0.63 15.19 -13.30
C ARG A 46 -0.81 15.67 -13.15
N ASP A 47 -1.06 16.89 -13.60
CA ASP A 47 -2.40 17.45 -13.62
C ASP A 47 -3.38 16.53 -14.36
N ASN A 48 -4.51 16.25 -13.73
CA ASN A 48 -5.59 15.36 -14.18
C ASN A 48 -5.28 13.86 -14.20
N ASP A 49 -4.14 13.40 -13.68
CA ASP A 49 -3.86 11.96 -13.55
C ASP A 49 -4.91 11.27 -12.67
N PHE A 50 -5.21 10.01 -13.00
CA PHE A 50 -6.03 9.15 -12.16
C PHE A 50 -5.14 8.14 -11.44
N VAL A 51 -5.12 8.23 -10.11
CA VAL A 51 -4.28 7.42 -9.22
C VAL A 51 -5.14 6.40 -8.49
N LEU A 52 -4.70 5.14 -8.47
CA LEU A 52 -5.28 4.08 -7.66
C LEU A 52 -4.33 3.73 -6.51
N GLU A 53 -4.86 3.71 -5.29
CA GLU A 53 -4.17 3.16 -4.14
C GLU A 53 -4.80 1.83 -3.71
N ILE A 54 -3.96 0.82 -3.48
CA ILE A 54 -4.40 -0.49 -3.01
C ILE A 54 -3.99 -0.65 -1.54
N GLY A 55 -4.98 -0.79 -0.65
CA GLY A 55 -4.79 -0.93 0.79
C GLY A 55 -4.45 0.40 1.46
N HIS A 56 -5.33 1.40 1.31
CA HIS A 56 -5.12 2.77 1.81
C HIS A 56 -5.21 2.91 3.33
N GLY A 57 -5.66 1.86 4.07
CA GLY A 57 -5.90 1.96 5.51
C GLY A 57 -6.91 3.06 5.84
N ASN A 58 -6.62 3.88 6.87
CA ASN A 58 -7.46 5.04 7.20
C ASN A 58 -7.19 6.29 6.33
N CYS A 59 -6.32 6.18 5.34
CA CYS A 59 -5.98 7.18 4.33
C CYS A 59 -5.69 8.61 4.85
N GLY A 60 -4.98 8.72 5.97
CA GLY A 60 -4.62 10.02 6.56
C GLY A 60 -3.64 10.84 5.72
N HIS A 61 -3.08 10.27 4.67
CA HIS A 61 -2.12 10.90 3.75
C HIS A 61 -2.78 11.48 2.48
N LEU A 62 -4.09 11.34 2.29
CA LEU A 62 -4.75 11.74 1.03
C LEU A 62 -4.48 13.20 0.64
N HIS A 63 -4.53 14.13 1.59
CA HIS A 63 -4.25 15.53 1.32
C HIS A 63 -2.84 15.77 0.77
N TYR A 64 -1.86 14.93 1.18
CA TYR A 64 -0.49 14.99 0.69
C TYR A 64 -0.42 14.55 -0.78
N LEU A 65 -1.13 13.48 -1.14
CA LEU A 65 -1.23 13.02 -2.53
C LEU A 65 -1.92 14.05 -3.41
N LEU A 66 -3.09 14.55 -3.00
CA LEU A 66 -3.85 15.53 -3.79
C LEU A 66 -3.11 16.87 -3.96
N GLY A 67 -2.17 17.18 -3.07
CA GLY A 67 -1.30 18.35 -3.18
C GLY A 67 -0.17 18.21 -4.21
N LYS A 68 0.01 17.05 -4.86
CA LYS A 68 1.12 16.83 -5.82
C LYS A 68 0.87 17.41 -7.21
N ALA A 69 -0.40 17.48 -7.63
CA ALA A 69 -0.78 18.07 -8.93
C ALA A 69 -2.23 18.58 -8.89
N ASN A 70 -2.61 19.39 -9.88
CA ASN A 70 -3.96 19.92 -9.95
C ASN A 70 -4.93 18.88 -10.51
N HIS A 71 -6.16 18.88 -9.98
CA HIS A 71 -7.25 18.04 -10.49
C HIS A 71 -6.91 16.53 -10.52
N LEU A 72 -6.08 16.06 -9.57
CA LEU A 72 -5.83 14.64 -9.42
C LEU A 72 -7.13 13.92 -9.10
N LYS A 73 -7.35 12.79 -9.79
CA LYS A 73 -8.41 11.84 -9.47
C LYS A 73 -7.83 10.70 -8.65
N TYR A 74 -8.56 10.30 -7.64
CA TYR A 74 -8.11 9.26 -6.71
C TYR A 74 -9.17 8.20 -6.51
N ALA A 75 -8.75 6.94 -6.54
CA ALA A 75 -9.53 5.81 -6.07
C ALA A 75 -8.71 5.04 -5.03
N GLY A 76 -9.28 4.84 -3.85
CA GLY A 76 -8.70 4.01 -2.80
C GLY A 76 -9.45 2.70 -2.66
N LEU A 77 -8.74 1.57 -2.67
CA LEU A 77 -9.29 0.24 -2.42
C LEU A 77 -8.85 -0.29 -1.07
N GLU A 78 -9.78 -0.84 -0.30
CA GLU A 78 -9.51 -1.42 1.02
C GLU A 78 -10.34 -2.69 1.22
N ILE A 79 -9.78 -3.67 1.95
CA ILE A 79 -10.45 -4.93 2.30
C ILE A 79 -11.10 -4.88 3.69
N SER A 80 -10.68 -3.95 4.55
CA SER A 80 -11.24 -3.71 5.86
C SER A 80 -12.37 -2.70 5.78
N SER A 81 -13.59 -3.09 6.15
CA SER A 81 -14.74 -2.18 6.23
C SER A 81 -14.47 -1.05 7.23
N LEU A 82 -13.84 -1.38 8.37
CA LEU A 82 -13.47 -0.40 9.38
C LEU A 82 -12.53 0.68 8.80
N MET A 83 -11.46 0.27 8.11
CA MET A 83 -10.53 1.23 7.51
C MET A 83 -11.18 2.06 6.41
N SER A 84 -12.07 1.47 5.63
CA SER A 84 -12.85 2.19 4.62
C SER A 84 -13.75 3.27 5.25
N GLU A 85 -14.43 2.94 6.36
CA GLU A 85 -15.26 3.89 7.12
C GLU A 85 -14.41 5.02 7.74
N GLU A 86 -13.28 4.67 8.37
CA GLU A 86 -12.33 5.65 8.91
C GLU A 86 -11.76 6.58 7.82
N ALA A 87 -11.43 6.04 6.65
CA ALA A 87 -10.94 6.84 5.52
C ALA A 87 -12.00 7.84 5.03
N LEU A 88 -13.26 7.42 4.93
CA LEU A 88 -14.38 8.31 4.57
C LEU A 88 -14.56 9.43 5.59
N GLU A 89 -14.55 9.11 6.88
CA GLU A 89 -14.72 10.12 7.93
C GLU A 89 -13.54 11.09 8.00
N ASN A 90 -12.30 10.57 7.95
CA ASN A 90 -11.09 11.39 8.01
C ASN A 90 -10.97 12.37 6.83
N ASN A 91 -11.48 11.96 5.66
CA ASN A 91 -11.33 12.71 4.41
C ASN A 91 -12.64 13.29 3.88
N LYS A 92 -13.72 13.35 4.69
CA LYS A 92 -15.05 13.82 4.25
C LYS A 92 -15.04 15.18 3.56
N HIS A 93 -14.10 16.05 3.93
CA HIS A 93 -13.93 17.39 3.35
C HIS A 93 -13.21 17.38 1.99
N LEU A 94 -12.59 16.27 1.60
CA LEU A 94 -11.90 16.07 0.32
C LEU A 94 -12.73 15.22 -0.67
N LEU A 95 -13.84 14.63 -0.23
CA LEU A 95 -14.68 13.79 -1.08
C LEU A 95 -15.31 14.62 -2.20
N SER A 96 -15.25 14.09 -3.41
CA SER A 96 -15.81 14.68 -4.62
C SER A 96 -16.09 13.59 -5.65
N GLU A 97 -16.53 13.95 -6.84
CA GLU A 97 -16.63 12.99 -7.96
C GLU A 97 -15.26 12.43 -8.40
N ASP A 98 -14.18 13.16 -8.10
CA ASP A 98 -12.80 12.78 -8.42
C ASP A 98 -12.10 12.01 -7.29
N VAL A 99 -12.70 11.88 -6.10
CA VAL A 99 -12.14 11.19 -4.92
C VAL A 99 -13.12 10.16 -4.39
N GLN A 100 -12.76 8.87 -4.48
CA GLN A 100 -13.63 7.78 -4.04
C GLN A 100 -12.88 6.71 -3.26
N PHE A 101 -13.55 6.12 -2.27
CA PHE A 101 -13.11 4.96 -1.51
C PHE A 101 -14.04 3.79 -1.77
N LEU A 102 -13.49 2.61 -2.03
CA LEU A 102 -14.24 1.40 -2.36
C LEU A 102 -13.75 0.22 -1.52
N LEU A 103 -14.69 -0.50 -0.93
CA LEU A 103 -14.43 -1.80 -0.34
C LEU A 103 -14.36 -2.85 -1.45
N TYR A 104 -13.36 -3.77 -1.39
CA TYR A 104 -13.21 -4.83 -2.37
C TYR A 104 -12.80 -6.16 -1.72
N ASP A 105 -12.72 -7.23 -2.49
CA ASP A 105 -12.49 -8.59 -1.98
C ASP A 105 -11.01 -8.97 -1.82
N GLY A 106 -10.09 -8.08 -2.23
CA GLY A 106 -8.65 -8.35 -2.22
C GLY A 106 -8.16 -9.19 -3.40
N LEU A 107 -9.00 -9.45 -4.40
CA LEU A 107 -8.69 -10.31 -5.55
C LEU A 107 -8.90 -9.61 -6.88
N ARG A 108 -10.06 -9.00 -7.09
CA ARG A 108 -10.43 -8.37 -8.33
C ARG A 108 -10.64 -6.88 -8.19
N LEU A 109 -10.08 -6.11 -9.12
CA LEU A 109 -10.21 -4.66 -9.13
C LEU A 109 -11.51 -4.27 -9.87
N PRO A 110 -12.45 -3.54 -9.22
CA PRO A 110 -13.77 -3.23 -9.80
C PRO A 110 -13.71 -2.05 -10.77
N PHE A 111 -12.74 -2.07 -11.68
CA PHE A 111 -12.49 -1.01 -12.64
C PHE A 111 -12.33 -1.57 -14.06
N GLU A 112 -12.57 -0.70 -15.04
CA GLU A 112 -12.32 -0.98 -16.45
C GLU A 112 -10.82 -1.06 -16.75
N ASP A 113 -10.48 -1.65 -17.91
CA ASP A 113 -9.11 -1.74 -18.39
C ASP A 113 -8.54 -0.34 -18.66
N GLU A 114 -7.23 -0.19 -18.47
CA GLU A 114 -6.45 1.00 -18.85
C GLU A 114 -6.96 2.32 -18.23
N LYS A 115 -7.51 2.26 -17.02
CA LYS A 115 -8.16 3.39 -16.35
C LYS A 115 -7.19 4.31 -15.59
N PHE A 116 -6.11 3.75 -15.00
CA PHE A 116 -5.25 4.47 -14.08
C PHE A 116 -3.88 4.75 -14.69
N TYR A 117 -3.41 5.99 -14.56
CA TYR A 117 -2.05 6.36 -14.93
C TYR A 117 -1.03 5.86 -13.90
N SER A 118 -1.38 5.86 -12.63
CA SER A 118 -0.53 5.30 -11.58
C SER A 118 -1.34 4.42 -10.65
N VAL A 119 -0.74 3.29 -10.26
CA VAL A 119 -1.21 2.44 -9.18
C VAL A 119 -0.11 2.36 -8.14
N PHE A 120 -0.44 2.49 -6.86
CA PHE A 120 0.55 2.30 -5.81
C PHE A 120 0.00 1.52 -4.63
N THR A 121 0.92 0.97 -3.86
CA THR A 121 0.62 0.23 -2.64
C THR A 121 1.81 0.27 -1.68
N VAL A 122 1.52 0.35 -0.39
CA VAL A 122 2.54 0.42 0.66
C VAL A 122 2.26 -0.67 1.70
N ASN A 123 3.21 -1.58 1.89
CA ASN A 123 3.15 -2.66 2.87
C ASN A 123 1.96 -3.64 2.75
N THR A 124 1.29 -3.73 1.60
CA THR A 124 0.15 -4.63 1.41
C THR A 124 0.50 -5.94 0.72
N ILE A 125 1.57 -5.97 -0.07
CA ILE A 125 1.99 -7.16 -0.84
C ILE A 125 2.17 -8.41 0.03
N TYR A 126 2.47 -8.24 1.31
CA TYR A 126 2.61 -9.33 2.26
C TYR A 126 1.35 -10.19 2.43
N PHE A 127 0.18 -9.61 2.12
CA PHE A 127 -1.15 -10.19 2.36
C PHE A 127 -1.86 -10.64 1.07
N TRP A 128 -1.24 -10.44 -0.09
CA TRP A 128 -1.83 -10.88 -1.36
C TRP A 128 -1.87 -12.41 -1.43
N LYS A 129 -3.06 -12.97 -1.63
CA LYS A 129 -3.26 -14.43 -1.66
C LYS A 129 -2.66 -15.06 -2.91
N GLU A 130 -2.88 -14.42 -4.05
CA GLU A 130 -2.42 -14.86 -5.38
C GLU A 130 -1.67 -13.70 -6.05
N PRO A 131 -0.43 -13.41 -5.62
CA PRO A 131 0.26 -12.18 -6.01
C PRO A 131 0.49 -12.04 -7.51
N GLN A 132 0.72 -13.14 -8.24
CA GLN A 132 0.86 -13.09 -9.70
C GLN A 132 -0.46 -12.74 -10.40
N GLU A 133 -1.57 -13.34 -9.98
CA GLU A 133 -2.89 -13.05 -10.56
C GLU A 133 -3.32 -11.63 -10.22
N PHE A 134 -3.00 -11.17 -9.01
CA PHE A 134 -3.29 -9.81 -8.61
C PHE A 134 -2.46 -8.77 -9.37
N LEU A 135 -1.18 -9.07 -9.67
CA LEU A 135 -0.37 -8.25 -10.57
C LEU A 135 -0.96 -8.17 -11.98
N LYS A 136 -1.56 -9.25 -12.51
CA LYS A 136 -2.26 -9.22 -13.81
C LYS A 136 -3.51 -8.33 -13.76
N GLU A 137 -4.26 -8.34 -12.65
CA GLU A 137 -5.40 -7.43 -12.45
C GLU A 137 -4.93 -5.96 -12.41
N ILE A 138 -3.83 -5.68 -11.69
CA ILE A 138 -3.24 -4.33 -11.68
C ILE A 138 -2.78 -3.95 -13.08
N TYR A 139 -2.14 -4.88 -13.81
CA TYR A 139 -1.74 -4.65 -15.21
C TYR A 139 -2.94 -4.30 -16.09
N ARG A 140 -4.06 -4.99 -15.92
CA ARG A 140 -5.28 -4.75 -16.69
C ARG A 140 -5.81 -3.32 -16.53
N VAL A 141 -5.92 -2.84 -15.29
CA VAL A 141 -6.49 -1.51 -15.00
C VAL A 141 -5.52 -0.36 -15.20
N LEU A 142 -4.23 -0.64 -15.29
CA LEU A 142 -3.19 0.36 -15.53
C LEU A 142 -3.19 0.79 -17.01
N ASP A 143 -3.06 2.09 -17.26
CA ASP A 143 -2.86 2.65 -18.62
C ASP A 143 -1.60 2.05 -19.29
N LYS A 144 -1.52 2.13 -20.61
CA LYS A 144 -0.37 1.60 -21.40
C LYS A 144 0.95 2.26 -21.02
N GLU A 145 0.91 3.55 -20.71
CA GLU A 145 2.08 4.31 -20.25
C GLU A 145 2.14 4.46 -18.74
N GLY A 146 1.20 3.78 -18.05
CA GLY A 146 1.07 3.86 -16.61
C GLY A 146 2.15 3.07 -15.86
N LYS A 147 2.28 3.36 -14.56
CA LYS A 147 3.24 2.70 -13.67
C LYS A 147 2.60 2.19 -12.39
N LEU A 148 3.13 1.07 -11.91
CA LEU A 148 2.83 0.51 -10.60
C LEU A 148 4.01 0.76 -9.66
N LEU A 149 3.74 1.29 -8.47
CA LEU A 149 4.73 1.41 -7.39
C LEU A 149 4.37 0.47 -6.26
N ILE A 150 5.35 -0.35 -5.86
CA ILE A 150 5.23 -1.25 -4.70
C ILE A 150 6.26 -0.82 -3.67
N THR A 151 5.81 -0.31 -2.54
CA THR A 151 6.69 0.05 -1.42
C THR A 151 6.54 -0.98 -0.30
N LEU A 152 7.68 -1.49 0.17
CA LEU A 152 7.72 -2.49 1.24
C LEU A 152 8.95 -2.33 2.13
N ALA A 153 8.80 -2.67 3.41
CA ALA A 153 9.93 -2.70 4.34
C ALA A 153 10.85 -3.89 4.04
N ASP A 154 12.15 -3.71 4.31
CA ASP A 154 13.18 -4.73 4.12
C ASP A 154 12.83 -6.05 4.83
N LYS A 155 13.01 -7.17 4.13
CA LYS A 155 12.69 -8.51 4.64
C LYS A 155 13.44 -8.84 5.92
N SER A 156 14.70 -8.43 6.04
CA SER A 156 15.52 -8.71 7.22
C SER A 156 15.07 -7.88 8.43
N PHE A 157 14.58 -6.65 8.20
CA PHE A 157 13.95 -5.85 9.24
C PHE A 157 12.63 -6.49 9.70
N MET A 158 11.75 -6.80 8.75
CA MET A 158 10.44 -7.42 9.03
C MET A 158 10.59 -8.77 9.73
N GLY A 159 11.54 -9.60 9.33
CA GLY A 159 11.79 -10.92 9.92
C GLY A 159 12.20 -10.90 11.40
N LYS A 160 12.62 -9.75 11.93
CA LYS A 160 12.90 -9.56 13.37
C LYS A 160 11.63 -9.29 14.19
N LEU A 161 10.52 -8.96 13.53
CA LEU A 161 9.24 -8.66 14.20
C LEU A 161 8.49 -9.97 14.46
N PRO A 162 8.21 -10.34 15.71
CA PRO A 162 7.75 -11.68 16.05
C PRO A 162 6.36 -12.05 15.49
N PHE A 163 5.55 -11.06 15.13
CA PHE A 163 4.21 -11.28 14.56
C PHE A 163 4.25 -11.63 13.06
N THR A 164 5.34 -11.33 12.34
CA THR A 164 5.41 -11.58 10.88
C THR A 164 5.51 -13.05 10.50
N LYS A 165 5.75 -13.92 11.46
CA LYS A 165 5.72 -15.39 11.27
C LYS A 165 4.31 -15.96 10.99
N TYR A 166 3.25 -15.15 11.10
CA TYR A 166 1.88 -15.60 10.89
C TYR A 166 1.38 -15.29 9.47
N VAL A 167 0.57 -14.28 9.28
CA VAL A 167 -0.13 -14.03 8.02
C VAL A 167 0.70 -13.30 6.95
N PHE A 168 1.98 -13.01 7.25
CA PHE A 168 2.84 -12.27 6.33
C PHE A 168 3.61 -13.19 5.38
N ASN A 169 3.59 -12.88 4.09
CA ASN A 169 4.56 -13.38 3.12
C ASN A 169 5.62 -12.29 2.91
N LEU A 170 6.82 -12.48 3.44
CA LEU A 170 7.90 -11.49 3.33
C LEU A 170 8.67 -11.68 2.03
N TYR A 171 8.93 -10.58 1.33
CA TYR A 171 9.60 -10.56 0.04
C TYR A 171 10.93 -9.80 0.08
N GLU A 172 11.90 -10.33 -0.64
CA GLU A 172 13.04 -9.56 -1.14
C GLU A 172 12.68 -8.96 -2.52
N THR A 173 13.37 -7.92 -2.92
CA THR A 173 13.11 -7.26 -4.21
C THR A 173 13.22 -8.22 -5.40
N ALA A 174 14.20 -9.15 -5.36
CA ALA A 174 14.39 -10.19 -6.38
C ALA A 174 13.21 -11.18 -6.47
N GLU A 175 12.49 -11.41 -5.37
CA GLU A 175 11.30 -12.28 -5.38
C GLU A 175 10.11 -11.55 -6.04
N ILE A 176 9.98 -10.22 -5.84
CA ILE A 176 8.98 -9.41 -6.54
C ILE A 176 9.30 -9.32 -8.04
N GLU A 177 10.57 -9.22 -8.42
CA GLU A 177 11.00 -9.25 -9.82
C GLU A 177 10.53 -10.55 -10.51
N LYS A 178 10.72 -11.70 -9.88
CA LYS A 178 10.22 -12.99 -10.40
C LYS A 178 8.69 -13.05 -10.49
N LEU A 179 7.98 -12.48 -9.52
CA LEU A 179 6.52 -12.39 -9.59
C LEU A 179 6.07 -11.56 -10.79
N ALA A 180 6.77 -10.46 -11.10
CA ALA A 180 6.45 -9.56 -12.20
C ALA A 180 6.77 -10.14 -13.59
N GLU A 181 7.76 -11.05 -13.72
CA GLU A 181 8.24 -11.57 -15.02
C GLU A 181 7.12 -12.11 -15.93
N ASN A 182 6.14 -12.82 -15.36
CA ASN A 182 5.07 -13.49 -16.10
C ASN A 182 3.74 -12.72 -16.12
N THR A 183 3.76 -11.43 -15.71
CA THR A 183 2.55 -10.61 -15.59
C THR A 183 2.49 -9.47 -16.62
N GLY A 184 3.49 -9.35 -17.49
CA GLY A 184 3.61 -8.25 -18.44
C GLY A 184 4.34 -7.02 -17.90
N PHE A 185 4.67 -6.99 -16.62
CA PHE A 185 5.45 -5.92 -16.01
C PHE A 185 6.97 -6.10 -16.20
N LYS A 186 7.67 -4.97 -16.20
CA LYS A 186 9.12 -4.86 -16.08
C LYS A 186 9.43 -3.91 -14.94
N ILE A 187 10.28 -4.31 -14.00
CA ILE A 187 10.85 -3.40 -13.00
C ILE A 187 11.83 -2.48 -13.72
N THR A 188 11.61 -1.18 -13.61
CA THR A 188 12.45 -0.14 -14.24
C THR A 188 13.31 0.58 -13.23
N GLU A 189 12.91 0.57 -11.95
CA GLU A 189 13.67 1.18 -10.86
C GLU A 189 13.41 0.44 -9.56
N ILE A 190 14.45 0.35 -8.71
CA ILE A 190 14.37 -0.06 -7.31
C ILE A 190 15.09 1.00 -6.50
N LYS A 191 14.34 1.76 -5.70
CA LYS A 191 14.89 2.79 -4.83
C LYS A 191 14.94 2.27 -3.40
N GLU A 192 16.12 2.28 -2.79
CA GLU A 192 16.33 1.97 -1.38
C GLU A 192 16.29 3.27 -0.56
N ASN A 193 15.54 3.26 0.53
CA ASN A 193 15.44 4.37 1.47
C ASN A 193 15.49 3.85 2.91
N THR A 194 15.65 4.79 3.85
CA THR A 194 15.58 4.50 5.28
C THR A 194 14.75 5.55 5.99
N ASP A 195 14.06 5.14 7.04
CA ASP A 195 13.40 6.03 7.99
C ASP A 195 13.68 5.59 9.43
N GLU A 196 13.32 6.44 10.38
CA GLU A 196 13.38 6.13 11.80
C GLU A 196 11.97 5.83 12.31
N VAL A 197 11.81 4.67 12.91
CA VAL A 197 10.55 4.25 13.54
C VAL A 197 10.76 3.94 15.01
N MET A 198 9.77 4.23 15.83
CA MET A 198 9.83 3.91 17.26
C MET A 198 9.61 2.42 17.47
N SER A 199 10.55 1.76 18.13
CA SER A 199 10.41 0.38 18.56
C SER A 199 9.39 0.29 19.72
N LYS A 200 8.91 -0.92 20.01
CA LYS A 200 8.04 -1.16 21.18
C LYS A 200 8.75 -0.89 22.53
N ALA A 201 10.07 -0.86 22.54
CA ALA A 201 10.86 -0.51 23.72
C ALA A 201 11.02 1.01 23.92
N GLY A 202 10.54 1.82 22.97
CA GLY A 202 10.65 3.27 23.00
C GLY A 202 11.91 3.82 22.35
N ASP A 203 12.77 2.96 21.79
CA ASP A 203 13.98 3.38 21.07
C ASP A 203 13.67 3.64 19.60
N PHE A 204 14.35 4.61 18.99
CA PHE A 204 14.32 4.77 17.54
C PHE A 204 15.19 3.70 16.88
N VAL A 205 14.63 3.03 15.87
CA VAL A 205 15.35 2.06 15.05
C VAL A 205 15.25 2.48 13.59
N VAL A 206 16.34 2.34 12.88
CA VAL A 206 16.38 2.61 11.43
C VAL A 206 15.70 1.45 10.72
N ARG A 207 14.66 1.78 9.95
CA ARG A 207 13.98 0.84 9.04
C ARG A 207 14.42 1.12 7.62
N LYS A 208 14.96 0.10 6.96
CA LYS A 208 15.18 0.12 5.52
C LYS A 208 13.91 -0.29 4.80
N PHE A 209 13.63 0.35 3.66
CA PHE A 209 12.52 -0.01 2.79
C PHE A 209 12.87 0.23 1.32
N TYR A 210 12.08 -0.35 0.44
CA TYR A 210 12.25 -0.25 -1.00
C TYR A 210 10.96 0.22 -1.66
N THR A 211 11.11 1.06 -2.68
CA THR A 211 10.04 1.36 -3.64
C THR A 211 10.45 0.83 -5.00
N LEU A 212 9.67 -0.10 -5.54
CA LEU A 212 9.86 -0.69 -6.86
C LEU A 212 8.90 -0.04 -7.84
N THR A 213 9.44 0.49 -8.94
CA THR A 213 8.65 1.01 -10.07
C THR A 213 8.56 -0.04 -11.16
N LEU A 214 7.34 -0.40 -11.53
CA LEU A 214 7.03 -1.37 -12.57
C LEU A 214 6.25 -0.69 -13.69
N ASN A 215 6.71 -0.87 -14.94
CA ASN A 215 6.02 -0.40 -16.14
C ASN A 215 5.53 -1.58 -16.97
N LYS A 216 4.51 -1.35 -17.81
CA LYS A 216 4.11 -2.33 -18.83
C LYS A 216 5.26 -2.54 -19.82
N LYS A 217 5.41 -3.81 -20.28
CA LYS A 217 6.39 -4.18 -21.32
C LYS A 217 5.90 -3.76 -22.71
#